data_4f411d3ecf6acad3b997053847b7f4ef
#
_entry.id   4f411d3ecf6acad3b997053847b7f4ef
#
_cell.length_a   1.000
_cell.length_b   1.000
_cell.length_c   1.000
_cell.angle_alpha   90.00
_cell.angle_beta   90.00
_cell.angle_gamma   90.00
#
_symmetry.space_group_name_H-M   'P 1'
#
loop_
_entity.id
_entity.type
_entity.pdbx_description
1 polymer ?
#
loop_
_entity_poly.entity_id
_entity_poly.type
_entity_poly.pdbx_seq_one_letter_code
_entity_poly.pdbx_strand_id
1 'polypeptide(L)'
;MTETVGPTSVTTERGVRTSTVTVTPSTDDLSSASTAVTTALEDIALPAGAKAAVGGVVSQQHEAFQQLGLALLAAILIVYIVMVATFKSLRQPRLLLISVPFSATGAILLLIITGIPLGVASLIGVLMLIGIVVTNAIVLVDLVNQYRNRGDALRDAVLHGTLQRLRPIVMTALATILA
;
A
#
# COMPACT_ATOMS: atom_id res chain seq x y z
N MET A 1 -21.52 1.25 36.84
CA MET A 1 -21.21 -0.05 36.20
C MET A 1 -22.01 -1.11 36.92
N THR A 2 -22.97 -1.72 36.24
CA THR A 2 -23.76 -2.83 36.77
C THR A 2 -23.02 -4.11 36.52
N GLU A 3 -22.50 -4.72 37.58
CA GLU A 3 -21.82 -6.01 37.51
C GLU A 3 -22.84 -7.11 37.23
N THR A 4 -22.83 -7.69 36.02
CA THR A 4 -23.68 -8.84 35.70
C THR A 4 -22.87 -10.09 36.02
N VAL A 5 -23.27 -10.80 37.02
CA VAL A 5 -22.59 -11.99 37.54
C VAL A 5 -22.89 -13.19 36.65
N GLY A 6 -21.85 -13.75 36.07
CA GLY A 6 -21.78 -15.08 35.49
C GLY A 6 -21.73 -15.13 33.95
N PRO A 7 -20.66 -15.68 33.38
CA PRO A 7 -20.64 -15.94 31.96
C PRO A 7 -21.60 -17.09 31.63
N THR A 8 -22.57 -16.80 30.79
CA THR A 8 -23.53 -17.79 30.28
C THR A 8 -22.89 -18.76 29.23
N SER A 9 -21.69 -18.46 28.77
CA SER A 9 -20.95 -19.30 27.85
C SER A 9 -19.45 -19.24 28.15
N VAL A 10 -18.77 -20.35 28.06
CA VAL A 10 -17.31 -20.46 28.14
C VAL A 10 -16.79 -20.73 26.74
N THR A 11 -16.12 -19.77 26.16
CA THR A 11 -15.47 -19.92 24.85
C THR A 11 -14.05 -20.44 25.05
N THR A 12 -13.69 -21.47 24.27
CA THR A 12 -12.34 -22.03 24.33
C THR A 12 -11.74 -21.96 22.93
N GLU A 13 -10.61 -21.29 22.80
CA GLU A 13 -9.87 -21.20 21.56
C GLU A 13 -8.51 -21.89 21.70
N ARG A 14 -8.25 -22.89 20.83
CA ARG A 14 -7.02 -23.73 20.88
C ARG A 14 -6.75 -24.35 22.27
N GLY A 15 -7.79 -24.74 22.99
CA GLY A 15 -7.67 -25.37 24.31
C GLY A 15 -7.48 -24.39 25.48
N VAL A 16 -7.46 -23.08 25.22
CA VAL A 16 -7.35 -22.05 26.25
C VAL A 16 -8.70 -21.35 26.42
N ARG A 17 -9.11 -21.11 27.68
CA ARG A 17 -10.32 -20.33 27.95
C ARG A 17 -10.12 -18.89 27.54
N THR A 18 -11.02 -18.36 26.72
CA THR A 18 -11.00 -16.98 26.24
C THR A 18 -12.26 -16.25 26.66
N SER A 19 -12.11 -14.98 26.98
CA SER A 19 -13.20 -14.03 27.18
C SER A 19 -13.02 -12.87 26.21
N THR A 20 -14.05 -12.56 25.45
CA THR A 20 -14.01 -11.46 24.47
C THR A 20 -14.77 -10.28 25.02
N VAL A 21 -14.09 -9.16 25.15
CA VAL A 21 -14.70 -7.87 25.51
C VAL A 21 -14.81 -7.05 24.22
N THR A 22 -16.03 -6.72 23.83
CA THR A 22 -16.28 -5.90 22.64
C THR A 22 -16.39 -4.44 23.07
N VAL A 23 -15.53 -3.62 22.50
CA VAL A 23 -15.53 -2.16 22.71
C VAL A 23 -15.99 -1.50 21.39
N THR A 24 -17.06 -0.72 21.48
CA THR A 24 -17.55 0.07 20.34
C THR A 24 -17.08 1.51 20.54
N PRO A 25 -16.19 2.02 19.68
CA PRO A 25 -15.74 3.41 19.79
C PRO A 25 -16.88 4.37 19.43
N SER A 26 -16.89 5.53 20.07
CA SER A 26 -17.84 6.61 19.76
C SER A 26 -17.39 7.51 18.61
N THR A 27 -16.18 7.28 18.09
CA THR A 27 -15.57 8.03 17.00
C THR A 27 -15.29 7.12 15.81
N ASP A 28 -15.35 7.66 14.60
CA ASP A 28 -15.02 6.91 13.38
C ASP A 28 -13.51 6.59 13.25
N ASP A 29 -12.67 7.15 14.12
CA ASP A 29 -11.24 6.87 14.16
C ASP A 29 -10.93 5.62 14.99
N LEU A 30 -10.97 4.47 14.33
CA LEU A 30 -10.62 3.16 14.88
C LEU A 30 -9.15 3.06 15.32
N SER A 31 -8.27 3.87 14.72
CA SER A 31 -6.84 3.83 15.01
C SER A 31 -6.53 4.43 16.38
N SER A 32 -7.10 5.61 16.68
CA SER A 32 -6.94 6.26 17.97
C SER A 32 -7.60 5.45 19.08
N ALA A 33 -8.78 4.88 18.82
CA ALA A 33 -9.48 4.01 19.78
C ALA A 33 -8.65 2.74 20.10
N SER A 34 -8.06 2.10 19.10
CA SER A 34 -7.19 0.94 19.30
C SER A 34 -5.94 1.27 20.11
N THR A 35 -5.32 2.40 19.83
CA THR A 35 -4.14 2.86 20.60
C THR A 35 -4.50 3.11 22.06
N ALA A 36 -5.63 3.76 22.33
CA ALA A 36 -6.10 3.99 23.69
C ALA A 36 -6.38 2.69 24.45
N VAL A 37 -6.99 1.69 23.77
CA VAL A 37 -7.24 0.37 24.38
C VAL A 37 -5.94 -0.38 24.63
N THR A 38 -4.97 -0.32 23.73
CA THR A 38 -3.66 -0.97 23.89
C THR A 38 -2.91 -0.37 25.07
N THR A 39 -2.88 0.96 25.18
CA THR A 39 -2.24 1.65 26.32
C THR A 39 -2.93 1.31 27.64
N ALA A 40 -4.27 1.27 27.66
CA ALA A 40 -5.01 0.89 28.85
C ALA A 40 -4.76 -0.58 29.27
N LEU A 41 -4.54 -1.48 28.31
CA LEU A 41 -4.20 -2.88 28.58
C LEU A 41 -2.80 -3.06 29.16
N GLU A 42 -1.83 -2.20 28.80
CA GLU A 42 -0.48 -2.22 29.35
C GLU A 42 -0.45 -1.78 30.82
N ASP A 43 -1.39 -0.91 31.21
CA ASP A 43 -1.51 -0.42 32.60
C ASP A 43 -2.26 -1.40 33.56
N ILE A 44 -2.93 -2.41 32.98
CA ILE A 44 -3.69 -3.39 33.78
C ILE A 44 -2.78 -4.55 34.20
N ALA A 45 -2.63 -4.76 35.49
CA ALA A 45 -1.97 -5.94 36.01
C ALA A 45 -2.84 -7.20 35.82
N LEU A 46 -2.48 -7.99 34.79
CA LEU A 46 -3.17 -9.25 34.51
C LEU A 46 -2.76 -10.35 35.48
N PRO A 47 -3.68 -11.25 35.86
CA PRO A 47 -3.36 -12.42 36.70
C PRO A 47 -2.29 -13.30 36.01
N ALA A 48 -1.51 -14.01 36.82
CA ALA A 48 -0.47 -14.92 36.31
C ALA A 48 -1.06 -15.95 35.34
N GLY A 49 -0.55 -15.98 34.10
CA GLY A 49 -1.00 -16.86 33.02
C GLY A 49 -2.10 -16.31 32.11
N ALA A 50 -2.67 -15.13 32.42
CA ALA A 50 -3.60 -14.45 31.50
C ALA A 50 -2.83 -13.61 30.48
N LYS A 51 -3.29 -13.61 29.22
CA LYS A 51 -2.81 -12.75 28.15
C LYS A 51 -3.98 -11.97 27.56
N ALA A 52 -3.86 -10.68 27.46
CA ALA A 52 -4.80 -9.85 26.74
C ALA A 52 -4.19 -9.44 25.38
N ALA A 53 -5.00 -9.45 24.36
CA ALA A 53 -4.61 -8.99 23.03
C ALA A 53 -5.77 -8.23 22.41
N VAL A 54 -5.46 -7.14 21.75
CA VAL A 54 -6.43 -6.40 20.94
C VAL A 54 -6.64 -7.17 19.65
N GLY A 55 -7.86 -7.64 19.43
CA GLY A 55 -8.28 -8.37 18.25
C GLY A 55 -9.26 -7.57 17.40
N GLY A 56 -9.83 -8.20 16.37
CA GLY A 56 -10.87 -7.64 15.54
C GLY A 56 -10.34 -6.97 14.27
N VAL A 57 -11.12 -6.03 13.72
CA VAL A 57 -10.83 -5.39 12.42
C VAL A 57 -9.48 -4.67 12.43
N VAL A 58 -9.07 -4.08 13.55
CA VAL A 58 -7.84 -3.29 13.64
C VAL A 58 -6.59 -4.17 13.57
N SER A 59 -6.58 -5.33 14.24
CA SER A 59 -5.45 -6.27 14.14
C SER A 59 -5.33 -6.87 12.75
N GLN A 60 -6.45 -7.21 12.12
CA GLN A 60 -6.48 -7.67 10.73
C GLN A 60 -5.99 -6.60 9.75
N GLN A 61 -6.35 -5.35 10.00
CA GLN A 61 -5.88 -4.22 9.21
C GLN A 61 -4.36 -4.06 9.33
N HIS A 62 -3.81 -4.15 10.54
CA HIS A 62 -2.36 -4.05 10.75
C HIS A 62 -1.58 -5.17 10.05
N GLU A 63 -2.06 -6.40 10.15
CA GLU A 63 -1.47 -7.54 9.42
C GLU A 63 -1.55 -7.35 7.91
N ALA A 64 -2.69 -6.87 7.39
CA ALA A 64 -2.85 -6.55 5.98
C ALA A 64 -1.87 -5.46 5.52
N PHE A 65 -1.66 -4.41 6.32
CA PHE A 65 -0.66 -3.37 6.01
C PHE A 65 0.76 -3.92 5.93
N GLN A 66 1.15 -4.79 6.85
CA GLN A 66 2.47 -5.43 6.82
C GLN A 66 2.63 -6.34 5.59
N GLN A 67 1.64 -7.17 5.30
CA GLN A 67 1.67 -8.06 4.14
C GLN A 67 1.70 -7.29 2.83
N LEU A 68 0.89 -6.23 2.69
CA LEU A 68 0.88 -5.37 1.51
C LEU A 68 2.21 -4.60 1.36
N GLY A 69 2.81 -4.13 2.46
CA GLY A 69 4.11 -3.49 2.45
C GLY A 69 5.23 -4.43 1.97
N LEU A 70 5.24 -5.68 2.45
CA LEU A 70 6.18 -6.70 1.98
C LEU A 70 5.93 -7.08 0.52
N ALA A 71 4.67 -7.22 0.11
CA ALA A 71 4.31 -7.49 -1.27
C ALA A 71 4.75 -6.35 -2.20
N LEU A 72 4.61 -5.10 -1.77
CA LEU A 72 5.08 -3.93 -2.52
C LEU A 72 6.60 -3.95 -2.70
N LEU A 73 7.35 -4.21 -1.63
CA LEU A 73 8.81 -4.33 -1.71
C LEU A 73 9.24 -5.46 -2.63
N ALA A 74 8.61 -6.62 -2.52
CA ALA A 74 8.88 -7.77 -3.40
C ALA A 74 8.55 -7.43 -4.87
N ALA A 75 7.42 -6.77 -5.13
CA ALA A 75 7.04 -6.35 -6.46
C ALA A 75 8.05 -5.36 -7.07
N ILE A 76 8.48 -4.35 -6.32
CA ILE A 76 9.50 -3.38 -6.76
C ILE A 76 10.82 -4.10 -7.08
N LEU A 77 11.23 -5.06 -6.25
CA LEU A 77 12.46 -5.81 -6.45
C LEU A 77 12.38 -6.70 -7.71
N ILE A 78 11.28 -7.39 -7.92
CA ILE A 78 11.05 -8.21 -9.12
C ILE A 78 11.07 -7.33 -10.37
N VAL A 79 10.34 -6.23 -10.37
CA VAL A 79 10.32 -5.27 -11.49
C VAL A 79 11.73 -4.72 -11.75
N TYR A 80 12.49 -4.40 -10.70
CA TYR A 80 13.86 -3.94 -10.84
C TYR A 80 14.76 -4.99 -11.53
N ILE A 81 14.68 -6.25 -11.10
CA ILE A 81 15.44 -7.36 -11.71
C ILE A 81 15.06 -7.53 -13.19
N VAL A 82 13.78 -7.55 -13.50
CA VAL A 82 13.28 -7.66 -14.88
C VAL A 82 13.78 -6.50 -15.74
N MET A 83 13.74 -5.27 -15.21
CA MET A 83 14.26 -4.10 -15.94
C MET A 83 15.75 -4.17 -16.17
N VAL A 84 16.55 -4.58 -15.17
CA VAL A 84 18.01 -4.76 -15.34
C VAL A 84 18.29 -5.81 -16.42
N ALA A 85 17.56 -6.93 -16.40
CA ALA A 85 17.70 -7.98 -17.40
C ALA A 85 17.35 -7.50 -18.81
N THR A 86 16.28 -6.71 -18.93
CA THR A 86 15.77 -6.20 -20.22
C THR A 86 16.69 -5.13 -20.83
N PHE A 87 17.08 -4.13 -20.03
CA PHE A 87 17.87 -3.00 -20.52
C PHE A 87 19.37 -3.24 -20.49
N LYS A 88 19.85 -4.31 -19.87
CA LYS A 88 21.28 -4.62 -19.68
C LYS A 88 22.07 -3.43 -19.12
N SER A 89 21.42 -2.57 -18.36
CA SER A 89 21.95 -1.33 -17.77
C SER A 89 21.37 -1.11 -16.41
N LEU A 90 22.20 -0.73 -15.43
CA LEU A 90 21.77 -0.38 -14.07
C LEU A 90 21.31 1.08 -13.93
N ARG A 91 21.61 1.94 -14.90
CA ARG A 91 21.31 3.38 -14.81
C ARG A 91 19.84 3.66 -15.05
N GLN A 92 19.23 3.00 -16.02
CA GLN A 92 17.84 3.22 -16.41
C GLN A 92 16.85 2.75 -15.34
N PRO A 93 16.95 1.54 -14.75
CA PRO A 93 16.08 1.13 -13.67
C PRO A 93 16.11 2.06 -12.45
N ARG A 94 17.28 2.63 -12.11
CA ARG A 94 17.38 3.60 -11.00
C ARG A 94 16.57 4.87 -11.23
N LEU A 95 16.60 5.40 -12.45
CA LEU A 95 15.80 6.58 -12.80
C LEU A 95 14.30 6.29 -12.73
N LEU A 96 13.88 5.09 -13.14
CA LEU A 96 12.49 4.66 -13.05
C LEU A 96 12.04 4.44 -11.61
N LEU A 97 12.91 3.89 -10.74
CA LEU A 97 12.61 3.73 -9.31
C LEU A 97 12.35 5.08 -8.61
N ILE A 98 13.00 6.16 -9.04
CA ILE A 98 12.74 7.50 -8.50
C ILE A 98 11.31 7.96 -8.81
N SER A 99 10.70 7.50 -9.91
CA SER A 99 9.32 7.85 -10.23
C SER A 99 8.27 7.22 -9.32
N VAL A 100 8.61 6.09 -8.66
CA VAL A 100 7.69 5.37 -7.77
C VAL A 100 7.25 6.23 -6.57
N PRO A 101 8.15 6.83 -5.76
CA PRO A 101 7.73 7.68 -4.66
C PRO A 101 6.96 8.94 -5.14
N PHE A 102 7.27 9.49 -6.31
CA PHE A 102 6.49 10.59 -6.86
C PHE A 102 5.06 10.19 -7.22
N SER A 103 4.86 8.98 -7.72
CA SER A 103 3.53 8.43 -7.96
C SER A 103 2.74 8.27 -6.66
N ALA A 104 3.38 7.75 -5.60
CA ALA A 104 2.76 7.59 -4.29
C ALA A 104 2.40 8.94 -3.65
N THR A 105 3.22 9.99 -3.80
CA THR A 105 2.90 11.33 -3.27
C THR A 105 1.63 11.90 -3.88
N GLY A 106 1.39 11.71 -5.18
CA GLY A 106 0.14 12.12 -5.83
C GLY A 106 -1.10 11.45 -5.24
N ALA A 107 -1.03 10.15 -4.99
CA ALA A 107 -2.11 9.39 -4.38
C ALA A 107 -2.37 9.83 -2.94
N ILE A 108 -1.32 10.01 -2.12
CA ILE A 108 -1.45 10.47 -0.74
C ILE A 108 -2.05 11.88 -0.68
N LEU A 109 -1.62 12.76 -1.57
CA LEU A 109 -2.13 14.14 -1.63
C LEU A 109 -3.62 14.14 -1.98
N LEU A 110 -4.06 13.30 -2.89
CA LEU A 110 -5.48 13.14 -3.22
C LEU A 110 -6.27 12.60 -2.03
N LEU A 111 -5.76 11.60 -1.29
CA LEU A 111 -6.39 11.07 -0.08
C LEU A 111 -6.56 12.16 0.99
N ILE A 112 -5.56 13.03 1.17
CA ILE A 112 -5.63 14.15 2.12
C ILE A 112 -6.70 15.16 1.69
N ILE A 113 -6.76 15.51 0.40
CA ILE A 113 -7.74 16.48 -0.12
C ILE A 113 -9.17 15.92 -0.01
N THR A 114 -9.36 14.64 -0.26
CA THR A 114 -10.68 13.99 -0.21
C THR A 114 -11.10 13.61 1.21
N GLY A 115 -10.20 13.68 2.20
CA GLY A 115 -10.46 13.29 3.59
C GLY A 115 -10.69 11.78 3.77
N ILE A 116 -10.35 10.96 2.76
CA ILE A 116 -10.51 9.50 2.83
C ILE A 116 -9.39 8.93 3.72
N PRO A 117 -9.73 8.14 4.77
CA PRO A 117 -8.72 7.55 5.64
C PRO A 117 -7.86 6.52 4.89
N LEU A 118 -6.60 6.45 5.28
CA LEU A 118 -5.67 5.43 4.81
C LEU A 118 -6.14 4.06 5.31
N GLY A 119 -6.82 3.31 4.45
CA GLY A 119 -7.28 1.96 4.70
C GLY A 119 -6.61 0.94 3.77
N VAL A 120 -6.94 -0.34 3.93
CA VAL A 120 -6.44 -1.43 3.08
C VAL A 120 -6.80 -1.18 1.61
N ALA A 121 -8.00 -0.70 1.33
CA ALA A 121 -8.44 -0.37 -0.03
C ALA A 121 -7.58 0.73 -0.67
N SER A 122 -7.24 1.78 0.09
CA SER A 122 -6.36 2.86 -0.37
C SER A 122 -4.96 2.36 -0.70
N LEU A 123 -4.41 1.44 0.12
CA LEU A 123 -3.10 0.82 -0.15
C LEU A 123 -3.10 -0.03 -1.41
N ILE A 124 -4.14 -0.81 -1.63
CA ILE A 124 -4.31 -1.58 -2.88
C ILE A 124 -4.34 -0.62 -4.07
N GLY A 125 -5.07 0.48 -3.96
CA GLY A 125 -5.11 1.53 -4.99
C GLY A 125 -3.74 2.13 -5.28
N VAL A 126 -2.96 2.47 -4.26
CA VAL A 126 -1.57 2.97 -4.40
C VAL A 126 -0.68 1.93 -5.08
N LEU A 127 -0.81 0.66 -4.71
CA LEU A 127 -0.05 -0.44 -5.29
C LEU A 127 -0.36 -0.62 -6.78
N MET A 128 -1.64 -0.56 -7.16
CA MET A 128 -2.07 -0.59 -8.56
C MET A 128 -1.54 0.62 -9.34
N LEU A 129 -1.61 1.82 -8.75
CA LEU A 129 -1.12 3.05 -9.36
C LEU A 129 0.39 2.95 -9.66
N ILE A 130 1.19 2.48 -8.70
CA ILE A 130 2.62 2.25 -8.89
C ILE A 130 2.86 1.29 -10.06
N GLY A 131 2.12 0.19 -10.13
CA GLY A 131 2.22 -0.77 -11.23
C GLY A 131 1.95 -0.13 -12.60
N ILE A 132 0.89 0.66 -12.72
CA ILE A 132 0.52 1.35 -13.96
C ILE A 132 1.60 2.37 -14.37
N VAL A 133 2.08 3.18 -13.41
CA VAL A 133 3.11 4.21 -13.66
C VAL A 133 4.42 3.58 -14.11
N VAL A 134 4.87 2.53 -13.41
CA VAL A 134 6.11 1.82 -13.76
C VAL A 134 6.01 1.19 -15.14
N THR A 135 4.90 0.53 -15.47
CA THR A 135 4.70 -0.07 -16.79
C THR A 135 4.76 0.96 -17.92
N ASN A 136 4.08 2.09 -17.75
CA ASN A 136 4.11 3.19 -18.73
C ASN A 136 5.52 3.79 -18.87
N ALA A 137 6.23 3.94 -17.75
CA ALA A 137 7.58 4.47 -17.74
C ALA A 137 8.59 3.53 -18.43
N ILE A 138 8.49 2.21 -18.23
CA ILE A 138 9.32 1.21 -18.91
C ILE A 138 9.17 1.31 -20.41
N VAL A 139 7.93 1.33 -20.89
CA VAL A 139 7.65 1.37 -22.34
C VAL A 139 8.10 2.68 -22.97
N LEU A 140 7.99 3.82 -22.25
CA LEU A 140 8.50 5.10 -22.72
C LEU A 140 10.03 5.09 -22.85
N VAL A 141 10.74 4.62 -21.80
CA VAL A 141 12.21 4.56 -21.80
C VAL A 141 12.72 3.60 -22.89
N ASP A 142 12.05 2.47 -23.09
CA ASP A 142 12.39 1.53 -24.13
C ASP A 142 12.28 2.18 -25.52
N LEU A 143 11.20 2.91 -25.79
CA LEU A 143 11.00 3.62 -27.04
C LEU A 143 12.07 4.70 -27.27
N VAL A 144 12.41 5.48 -26.26
CA VAL A 144 13.50 6.47 -26.34
C VAL A 144 14.83 5.81 -26.66
N ASN A 145 15.12 4.65 -26.06
CA ASN A 145 16.34 3.88 -26.38
C ASN A 145 16.37 3.37 -27.82
N GLN A 146 15.22 2.94 -28.32
CA GLN A 146 15.11 2.52 -29.74
C GLN A 146 15.44 3.67 -30.70
N TYR A 147 14.94 4.89 -30.45
CA TYR A 147 15.29 6.07 -31.24
C TYR A 147 16.78 6.42 -31.15
N ARG A 148 17.36 6.37 -29.95
CA ARG A 148 18.79 6.56 -29.75
C ARG A 148 19.64 5.54 -30.51
N ASN A 149 19.24 4.29 -30.52
CA ASN A 149 19.94 3.23 -31.22
C ASN A 149 19.84 3.38 -32.77
N ARG A 150 18.86 4.13 -33.28
CA ARG A 150 18.71 4.49 -34.67
C ARG A 150 19.60 5.68 -35.10
N GLY A 151 20.24 6.34 -34.12
CA GLY A 151 21.15 7.47 -34.37
C GLY A 151 20.58 8.83 -34.06
N ASP A 152 19.37 8.92 -33.51
CA ASP A 152 18.79 10.20 -33.11
C ASP A 152 19.56 10.85 -31.97
N ALA A 153 19.69 12.18 -32.01
CA ALA A 153 20.21 12.92 -30.85
C ALA A 153 19.34 12.71 -29.62
N LEU A 154 19.93 12.74 -28.42
CA LEU A 154 19.22 12.47 -27.17
C LEU A 154 17.93 13.29 -27.01
N ARG A 155 17.98 14.58 -27.37
CA ARG A 155 16.84 15.49 -27.27
C ARG A 155 15.71 15.08 -28.22
N ASP A 156 16.04 14.73 -29.45
CA ASP A 156 15.07 14.35 -30.48
C ASP A 156 14.47 12.98 -30.18
N ALA A 157 15.28 12.03 -29.72
CA ALA A 157 14.82 10.71 -29.28
C ALA A 157 13.81 10.82 -28.12
N VAL A 158 14.07 11.69 -27.12
CA VAL A 158 13.15 11.94 -26.02
C VAL A 158 11.87 12.60 -26.52
N LEU A 159 11.98 13.61 -27.39
CA LEU A 159 10.82 14.33 -27.93
C LEU A 159 9.91 13.39 -28.75
N HIS A 160 10.48 12.65 -29.69
CA HIS A 160 9.74 11.71 -30.53
C HIS A 160 9.11 10.59 -29.69
N GLY A 161 9.86 10.00 -28.76
CA GLY A 161 9.35 8.95 -27.88
C GLY A 161 8.19 9.43 -27.01
N THR A 162 8.31 10.64 -26.44
CA THR A 162 7.26 11.20 -25.59
C THR A 162 6.01 11.54 -26.39
N LEU A 163 6.14 12.19 -27.54
CA LEU A 163 4.98 12.56 -28.37
C LEU A 163 4.22 11.33 -28.86
N GLN A 164 4.93 10.25 -29.22
CA GLN A 164 4.30 9.02 -29.67
C GLN A 164 3.55 8.28 -28.55
N ARG A 165 4.02 8.38 -27.31
CA ARG A 165 3.43 7.72 -26.14
C ARG A 165 2.45 8.58 -25.35
N LEU A 166 2.43 9.90 -25.57
CA LEU A 166 1.54 10.81 -24.87
C LEU A 166 0.06 10.41 -25.01
N ARG A 167 -0.35 10.11 -26.23
CA ARG A 167 -1.75 9.76 -26.54
C ARG A 167 -2.19 8.47 -25.83
N PRO A 168 -1.50 7.32 -25.95
CA PRO A 168 -1.86 6.11 -25.21
C PRO A 168 -1.85 6.30 -23.68
N ILE A 169 -0.86 6.99 -23.13
CA ILE A 169 -0.74 7.21 -21.68
C ILE A 169 -1.93 8.03 -21.17
N VAL A 170 -2.27 9.13 -21.84
CA VAL A 170 -3.42 9.97 -21.46
C VAL A 170 -4.73 9.20 -21.59
N MET A 171 -4.90 8.40 -22.64
CA MET A 171 -6.10 7.57 -22.79
C MET A 171 -6.22 6.53 -21.68
N THR A 172 -5.14 5.86 -21.32
CA THR A 172 -5.14 4.89 -20.23
C THR A 172 -5.44 5.56 -18.89
N ALA A 173 -4.83 6.71 -18.62
CA ALA A 173 -5.09 7.46 -17.39
C ALA A 173 -6.55 7.91 -17.28
N LEU A 174 -7.12 8.47 -18.33
CA LEU A 174 -8.53 8.87 -18.37
C LEU A 174 -9.47 7.68 -18.23
N ALA A 175 -9.18 6.57 -18.89
CA ALA A 175 -9.97 5.35 -18.77
C ALA A 175 -9.95 4.83 -17.32
N THR A 176 -8.81 4.85 -16.66
CA THR A 176 -8.68 4.41 -15.26
C THR A 176 -9.42 5.34 -14.29
N ILE A 177 -9.49 6.65 -14.56
CA ILE A 177 -10.21 7.62 -13.73
C ILE A 177 -11.73 7.46 -13.90
N LEU A 178 -12.19 7.10 -15.11
CA LEU A 178 -13.61 6.99 -15.44
C LEU A 178 -14.20 5.60 -15.17
N ALA A 179 -13.38 4.59 -14.96
CA ALA A 179 -13.80 3.22 -14.63
C ALA A 179 -14.18 3.07 -13.16
#